data_ed27cfbcb84b4ebcf1087e42c55587e3
#
_entry.id   ed27cfbcb84b4ebcf1087e42c55587e3
#
_cell.length_a   1.000
_cell.length_b   1.000
_cell.length_c   1.000
_cell.angle_alpha   90.00
_cell.angle_beta   90.00
_cell.angle_gamma   90.00
#
_symmetry.space_group_name_H-M   'P 1'
#
loop_
_entity.id
_entity.type
_entity.pdbx_description
1 polymer ?
#
loop_
_entity_poly.entity_id
_entity_poly.type
_entity_poly.pdbx_seq_one_letter_code
_entity_poly.pdbx_strand_id
1 'polypeptide(L)'
;MRGMIWMCLTLAMLGIAGCHHTPDEQRIRDTVVAMQAALEARDPRTFISHVSADFTGNDGQVDRNGLHNLLRAQVLRNDAIGVTLGPIDVELQGDRATVRVTATFTGGSGGLLPERGSIYSITSGWKREGGEWRCYNAAWQQKL
;
A
#
# COMPACT_ATOMS: atom_id res chain seq x y z
N MET A 1 0.37 -55.52 -44.95
CA MET A 1 1.61 -54.96 -44.37
C MET A 1 1.30 -53.72 -43.66
N ARG A 2 1.63 -53.74 -42.41
CA ARG A 2 1.18 -52.75 -41.41
C ARG A 2 2.14 -51.58 -41.37
N GLY A 3 1.67 -50.43 -41.82
CA GLY A 3 2.35 -49.16 -41.62
C GLY A 3 1.75 -48.45 -40.41
N MET A 4 2.44 -48.46 -39.30
CA MET A 4 2.03 -47.80 -38.08
C MET A 4 2.51 -46.35 -38.13
N ILE A 5 1.57 -45.45 -38.40
CA ILE A 5 1.82 -44.01 -38.42
C ILE A 5 1.83 -43.54 -36.96
N TRP A 6 3.00 -43.24 -36.46
CA TRP A 6 3.16 -42.54 -35.19
C TRP A 6 3.00 -41.05 -35.44
N MET A 7 1.85 -40.56 -35.07
CA MET A 7 1.56 -39.14 -35.09
C MET A 7 2.09 -38.54 -33.77
N CYS A 8 3.24 -37.90 -33.83
CA CYS A 8 3.78 -37.12 -32.73
C CYS A 8 2.93 -35.87 -32.52
N LEU A 9 2.10 -35.90 -31.50
CA LEU A 9 1.35 -34.76 -31.03
C LEU A 9 2.30 -33.90 -30.14
N THR A 10 2.96 -32.94 -30.75
CA THR A 10 3.72 -31.92 -30.02
C THR A 10 2.74 -30.93 -29.43
N LEU A 11 2.43 -31.16 -28.14
CA LEU A 11 1.67 -30.21 -27.32
C LEU A 11 2.55 -29.01 -27.02
N ALA A 12 2.35 -27.92 -27.75
CA ALA A 12 2.97 -26.63 -27.45
C ALA A 12 2.38 -26.10 -26.17
N MET A 13 3.11 -26.25 -25.03
CA MET A 13 2.84 -25.52 -23.82
C MET A 13 3.17 -24.04 -24.08
N LEU A 14 2.14 -23.23 -24.35
CA LEU A 14 2.24 -21.79 -24.20
C LEU A 14 2.42 -21.50 -22.70
N GLY A 15 3.66 -21.21 -22.32
CA GLY A 15 3.96 -20.67 -21.02
C GLY A 15 3.28 -19.30 -20.87
N ILE A 16 2.23 -19.24 -20.10
CA ILE A 16 1.65 -17.97 -19.64
C ILE A 16 2.68 -17.39 -18.68
N ALA A 17 3.51 -16.47 -19.18
CA ALA A 17 4.35 -15.62 -18.35
C ALA A 17 3.42 -14.63 -17.62
N GLY A 18 2.72 -15.11 -16.60
CA GLY A 18 2.02 -14.25 -15.67
C GLY A 18 3.06 -13.42 -14.90
N CYS A 19 2.81 -12.13 -14.71
CA CYS A 19 3.57 -11.32 -13.77
C CYS A 19 3.45 -11.95 -12.38
N HIS A 20 4.43 -12.78 -12.02
CA HIS A 20 4.49 -13.36 -10.69
C HIS A 20 5.07 -12.31 -9.72
N HIS A 21 4.18 -11.62 -9.01
CA HIS A 21 4.61 -10.92 -7.81
C HIS A 21 5.03 -11.96 -6.77
N THR A 22 6.15 -11.72 -6.09
CA THR A 22 6.55 -12.59 -4.99
C THR A 22 5.49 -12.54 -3.89
N PRO A 23 5.32 -13.61 -3.07
CA PRO A 23 4.38 -13.58 -1.95
C PRO A 23 4.59 -12.39 -1.01
N ASP A 24 5.83 -11.96 -0.78
CA ASP A 24 6.15 -10.81 0.06
C ASP A 24 5.71 -9.48 -0.56
N GLU A 25 5.92 -9.29 -1.86
CA GLU A 25 5.40 -8.10 -2.55
C GLU A 25 3.87 -8.02 -2.43
N GLN A 26 3.18 -9.14 -2.63
CA GLN A 26 1.73 -9.17 -2.52
C GLN A 26 1.28 -8.88 -1.09
N ARG A 27 1.95 -9.43 -0.07
CA ARG A 27 1.64 -9.16 1.34
C ARG A 27 1.80 -7.67 1.68
N ILE A 28 2.83 -7.01 1.16
CA ILE A 28 3.03 -5.57 1.35
C ILE A 28 1.91 -4.79 0.66
N ARG A 29 1.55 -5.13 -0.59
CA ARG A 29 0.44 -4.48 -1.30
C ARG A 29 -0.88 -4.63 -0.53
N ASP A 30 -1.16 -5.83 -0.06
CA ASP A 30 -2.37 -6.11 0.72
C ASP A 30 -2.41 -5.30 2.02
N THR A 31 -1.25 -5.14 2.67
CA THR A 31 -1.13 -4.31 3.88
C THR A 31 -1.37 -2.83 3.57
N VAL A 32 -0.83 -2.31 2.47
CA VAL A 32 -1.10 -0.92 2.04
C VAL A 32 -2.58 -0.70 1.78
N VAL A 33 -3.24 -1.65 1.12
CA VAL A 33 -4.70 -1.61 0.89
C VAL A 33 -5.49 -1.70 2.20
N ALA A 34 -5.04 -2.53 3.15
CA ALA A 34 -5.65 -2.59 4.48
C ALA A 34 -5.52 -1.27 5.25
N MET A 35 -4.38 -0.59 5.12
CA MET A 35 -4.17 0.75 5.70
C MET A 35 -5.10 1.79 5.05
N GLN A 36 -5.29 1.74 3.74
CA GLN A 36 -6.28 2.56 3.03
C GLN A 36 -7.69 2.33 3.61
N ALA A 37 -8.11 1.08 3.70
CA ALA A 37 -9.43 0.71 4.22
C ALA A 37 -9.63 1.17 5.66
N ALA A 38 -8.59 1.12 6.50
CA ALA A 38 -8.63 1.61 7.88
C ALA A 38 -8.88 3.12 7.94
N LEU A 39 -8.26 3.91 7.05
CA LEU A 39 -8.52 5.35 6.98
C LEU A 39 -9.96 5.65 6.53
N GLU A 40 -10.45 4.95 5.52
CA GLU A 40 -11.83 5.12 5.04
C GLU A 40 -12.86 4.68 6.09
N ALA A 41 -12.52 3.66 6.90
CA ALA A 41 -13.32 3.25 8.05
C ALA A 41 -13.18 4.17 9.27
N ARG A 42 -12.37 5.23 9.18
CA ARG A 42 -12.10 6.17 10.26
C ARG A 42 -11.49 5.49 11.51
N ASP A 43 -10.63 4.51 11.26
CA ASP A 43 -9.94 3.71 12.28
C ASP A 43 -8.41 3.91 12.25
N PRO A 44 -7.92 5.01 12.86
CA PRO A 44 -6.47 5.27 12.94
C PRO A 44 -5.71 4.19 13.70
N ARG A 45 -6.37 3.48 14.62
CA ARG A 45 -5.73 2.45 15.44
C ARG A 45 -5.34 1.25 14.58
N THR A 46 -6.23 0.78 13.72
CA THR A 46 -5.93 -0.30 12.77
C THR A 46 -4.83 0.14 11.80
N PHE A 47 -4.88 1.37 11.28
CA PHE A 47 -3.79 1.89 10.45
C PHE A 47 -2.43 1.79 11.15
N ILE A 48 -2.34 2.29 12.37
CA ILE A 48 -1.10 2.33 13.17
C ILE A 48 -0.59 0.94 13.55
N SER A 49 -1.45 -0.07 13.58
CA SER A 49 -1.03 -1.46 13.83
C SER A 49 -0.07 -1.99 12.76
N HIS A 50 -0.09 -1.43 11.56
CA HIS A 50 0.83 -1.76 10.47
C HIS A 50 2.12 -0.92 10.46
N VAL A 51 2.27 -0.03 11.43
CA VAL A 51 3.42 0.87 11.55
C VAL A 51 4.34 0.37 12.67
N SER A 52 5.63 0.31 12.39
CA SER A 52 6.63 -0.13 13.36
C SER A 52 6.73 0.81 14.56
N ALA A 53 7.14 0.27 15.72
CA ALA A 53 7.31 1.06 16.94
C ALA A 53 8.37 2.16 16.81
N ASP A 54 9.39 1.93 15.99
CA ASP A 54 10.49 2.86 15.71
C ASP A 54 10.28 3.72 14.46
N PHE A 55 9.03 3.86 14.01
CA PHE A 55 8.67 4.63 12.83
C PHE A 55 9.16 6.08 12.90
N THR A 56 9.68 6.57 11.77
CA THR A 56 9.98 7.98 11.55
C THR A 56 9.39 8.45 10.21
N GLY A 57 8.80 9.61 10.19
CA GLY A 57 8.23 10.23 9.00
C GLY A 57 8.85 11.60 8.72
N ASN A 58 8.96 11.94 7.43
CA ASN A 58 9.46 13.24 6.95
C ASN A 58 10.77 13.66 7.65
N ASP A 59 11.81 12.84 7.49
CA ASP A 59 13.15 13.09 8.03
C ASP A 59 13.17 13.22 9.57
N GLY A 60 12.38 12.39 10.25
CA GLY A 60 12.35 12.36 11.70
C GLY A 60 11.45 13.40 12.37
N GLN A 61 10.73 14.21 11.60
CA GLN A 61 9.81 15.20 12.15
C GLN A 61 8.57 14.59 12.81
N VAL A 62 8.21 13.38 12.39
CA VAL A 62 7.02 12.68 12.87
C VAL A 62 7.42 11.27 13.34
N ASP A 63 7.15 10.96 14.58
CA ASP A 63 7.24 9.59 15.10
C ASP A 63 5.91 8.84 14.98
N ARG A 64 5.87 7.58 15.45
CA ARG A 64 4.66 6.76 15.39
C ARG A 64 3.48 7.40 16.13
N ASN A 65 3.71 7.98 17.28
CA ASN A 65 2.68 8.67 18.07
C ASN A 65 2.21 9.94 17.36
N GLY A 66 3.14 10.70 16.79
CA GLY A 66 2.84 11.89 15.99
C GLY A 66 1.98 11.53 14.77
N LEU A 67 2.30 10.46 14.06
CA LEU A 67 1.49 9.97 12.95
C LEU A 67 0.08 9.58 13.42
N HIS A 68 -0.03 8.85 14.52
CA HIS A 68 -1.34 8.49 15.09
C HIS A 68 -2.19 9.71 15.42
N ASN A 69 -1.59 10.73 16.03
CA ASN A 69 -2.27 11.97 16.36
C ASN A 69 -2.72 12.75 15.12
N LEU A 70 -1.88 12.78 14.07
CA LEU A 70 -2.26 13.37 12.77
C LEU A 70 -3.49 12.68 12.17
N LEU A 71 -3.50 11.36 12.16
CA LEU A 71 -4.63 10.58 11.62
C LEU A 71 -5.90 10.79 12.45
N ARG A 72 -5.79 10.81 13.77
CA ARG A 72 -6.92 11.11 14.66
C ARG A 72 -7.49 12.52 14.39
N ALA A 73 -6.62 13.50 14.20
CA ALA A 73 -7.05 14.85 13.87
C ALA A 73 -7.81 14.90 12.53
N GLN A 74 -7.37 14.16 11.52
CA GLN A 74 -8.08 14.07 10.25
C GLN A 74 -9.45 13.41 10.39
N VAL A 75 -9.54 12.33 11.17
CA VAL A 75 -10.82 11.67 11.48
C VAL A 75 -11.80 12.61 12.19
N LEU A 76 -11.30 13.43 13.10
CA LEU A 76 -12.15 14.39 13.84
C LEU A 76 -12.63 15.57 12.97
N ARG A 77 -11.83 15.96 11.97
CA ARG A 77 -12.15 17.11 11.10
C ARG A 77 -13.06 16.75 9.92
N ASN A 78 -13.12 15.49 9.56
CA ASN A 78 -13.84 15.03 8.38
C ASN A 78 -14.89 13.99 8.76
N ASP A 79 -16.13 14.18 8.35
CA ASP A 79 -17.20 13.20 8.56
C ASP A 79 -17.03 11.95 7.70
N ALA A 80 -16.40 12.12 6.54
CA ALA A 80 -16.05 11.04 5.62
C ALA A 80 -14.61 11.24 5.12
N ILE A 81 -13.88 10.16 4.97
CA ILE A 81 -12.53 10.15 4.38
C ILE A 81 -12.54 9.18 3.21
N GLY A 82 -12.19 9.69 2.03
CA GLY A 82 -11.96 8.88 0.84
C GLY A 82 -10.47 8.81 0.55
N VAL A 83 -9.98 7.65 0.17
CA VAL A 83 -8.59 7.43 -0.21
C VAL A 83 -8.55 6.65 -1.52
N THR A 84 -7.94 7.22 -2.53
CA THR A 84 -7.70 6.53 -3.81
C THR A 84 -6.21 6.35 -3.99
N LEU A 85 -5.78 5.11 -4.18
CA LEU A 85 -4.39 4.77 -4.44
C LEU A 85 -4.15 4.59 -5.93
N GLY A 86 -3.07 5.17 -6.43
CA GLY A 86 -2.49 4.81 -7.71
C GLY A 86 -1.78 3.45 -7.65
N PRO A 87 -1.03 3.07 -8.70
CA PRO A 87 -0.24 1.86 -8.69
C PRO A 87 0.71 1.80 -7.49
N ILE A 88 0.73 0.67 -6.81
CA ILE A 88 1.61 0.42 -5.66
C ILE A 88 2.87 -0.26 -6.20
N ASP A 89 3.97 0.47 -6.23
CA ASP A 89 5.26 -0.04 -6.63
C ASP A 89 6.03 -0.55 -5.41
N VAL A 90 6.40 -1.83 -5.42
CA VAL A 90 7.11 -2.49 -4.32
C VAL A 90 8.44 -3.01 -4.81
N GLU A 91 9.51 -2.56 -4.19
CA GLU A 91 10.88 -3.00 -4.45
C GLU A 91 11.42 -3.74 -3.22
N LEU A 92 11.59 -5.06 -3.36
CA LEU A 92 12.10 -5.91 -2.28
C LEU A 92 13.64 -5.89 -2.25
N GLN A 93 14.18 -5.86 -1.04
CA GLN A 93 15.60 -5.94 -0.75
C GLN A 93 15.81 -6.84 0.49
N GLY A 94 15.72 -8.16 0.30
CA GLY A 94 15.78 -9.12 1.40
C GLY A 94 14.62 -8.97 2.39
N ASP A 95 14.91 -8.62 3.64
CA ASP A 95 13.93 -8.37 4.69
C ASP A 95 13.47 -6.91 4.77
N ARG A 96 13.82 -6.11 3.76
CA ARG A 96 13.42 -4.72 3.58
C ARG A 96 12.69 -4.55 2.27
N ALA A 97 11.87 -3.50 2.21
CA ALA A 97 11.22 -3.10 0.98
C ALA A 97 11.06 -1.57 0.92
N THR A 98 11.01 -1.05 -0.28
CA THR A 98 10.61 0.32 -0.55
C THR A 98 9.29 0.29 -1.31
N VAL A 99 8.32 1.08 -0.87
CA VAL A 99 7.02 1.22 -1.52
C VAL A 99 6.83 2.66 -1.98
N ARG A 100 6.42 2.83 -3.24
CA ARG A 100 6.05 4.12 -3.81
C ARG A 100 4.60 4.07 -4.26
N VAL A 101 3.84 5.07 -3.88
CA VAL A 101 2.43 5.18 -4.25
C VAL A 101 2.01 6.63 -4.26
N THR A 102 1.09 6.98 -5.16
CA THR A 102 0.38 8.25 -5.12
C THR A 102 -0.98 8.01 -4.48
N ALA A 103 -1.30 8.79 -3.46
CA ALA A 103 -2.57 8.73 -2.76
C ALA A 103 -3.33 10.04 -2.94
N THR A 104 -4.62 9.93 -3.28
CA THR A 104 -5.54 11.05 -3.32
C THR A 104 -6.48 10.94 -2.14
N PHE A 105 -6.48 11.97 -1.29
CA PHE A 105 -7.34 12.05 -0.12
C PHE A 105 -8.47 13.03 -0.38
N THR A 106 -9.68 12.61 -0.07
CA THR A 106 -10.86 13.47 -0.04
C THR A 106 -11.45 13.44 1.35
N GLY A 107 -11.85 14.59 1.86
CA GLY A 107 -12.54 14.70 3.13
C GLY A 107 -13.82 15.49 2.91
N GLY A 108 -14.86 15.18 3.67
CA GLY A 108 -16.13 15.87 3.57
C GLY A 108 -16.76 16.08 4.93
N SER A 109 -17.29 17.28 5.13
CA SER A 109 -18.14 17.63 6.27
C SER A 109 -19.63 17.46 5.98
N GLY A 110 -19.97 16.64 4.95
CA GLY A 110 -21.35 16.46 4.50
C GLY A 110 -21.95 17.63 3.70
N GLY A 111 -21.11 18.59 3.24
CA GLY A 111 -21.51 19.71 2.42
C GLY A 111 -21.73 19.31 0.95
N LEU A 112 -22.57 20.10 0.24
CA LEU A 112 -22.93 19.88 -1.16
C LEU A 112 -21.79 20.21 -2.15
N LEU A 113 -20.67 20.78 -1.68
CA LEU A 113 -19.54 21.12 -2.52
C LEU A 113 -18.47 20.03 -2.40
N PRO A 114 -17.96 19.49 -3.54
CA PRO A 114 -16.82 18.57 -3.49
C PRO A 114 -15.62 19.33 -2.91
N GLU A 115 -15.16 18.91 -1.75
CA GLU A 115 -13.92 19.42 -1.21
C GLU A 115 -12.75 19.00 -2.12
N ARG A 116 -11.82 19.91 -2.33
CA ARG A 116 -10.68 19.65 -3.21
C ARG A 116 -9.86 18.49 -2.63
N GLY A 117 -9.70 17.44 -3.42
CA GLY A 117 -8.83 16.33 -3.06
C GLY A 117 -7.38 16.80 -2.91
N SER A 118 -6.67 16.28 -1.92
CA SER A 118 -5.23 16.47 -1.76
C SER A 118 -4.51 15.27 -2.31
N ILE A 119 -3.53 15.51 -3.18
CA ILE A 119 -2.72 14.47 -3.81
C ILE A 119 -1.34 14.43 -3.15
N TYR A 120 -0.95 13.26 -2.69
CA TYR A 120 0.36 13.04 -2.07
C TYR A 120 1.15 11.99 -2.83
N SER A 121 2.43 12.27 -3.03
CA SER A 121 3.42 11.27 -3.39
C SER A 121 4.02 10.71 -2.11
N ILE A 122 3.97 9.40 -1.92
CA ILE A 122 4.42 8.72 -0.70
C ILE A 122 5.50 7.71 -1.07
N THR A 123 6.65 7.81 -0.42
CA THR A 123 7.70 6.79 -0.45
C THR A 123 7.90 6.26 0.96
N SER A 124 7.78 4.96 1.15
CA SER A 124 7.85 4.34 2.46
C SER A 124 8.83 3.16 2.49
N GLY A 125 9.51 3.02 3.61
CA GLY A 125 10.37 1.89 3.91
C GLY A 125 9.66 0.89 4.80
N TRP A 126 9.81 -0.38 4.47
CA TRP A 126 9.18 -1.51 5.13
C TRP A 126 10.21 -2.51 5.62
N LYS A 127 9.94 -3.15 6.72
CA LYS A 127 10.77 -4.22 7.26
C LYS A 127 9.92 -5.37 7.76
N ARG A 128 10.53 -6.55 7.75
CA ARG A 128 9.90 -7.74 8.34
C ARG A 128 10.16 -7.77 9.85
N GLU A 129 9.08 -7.82 10.62
CA GLU A 129 9.09 -7.95 12.07
C GLU A 129 8.19 -9.11 12.49
N GLY A 130 8.74 -10.13 13.13
CA GLY A 130 7.94 -11.27 13.59
C GLY A 130 7.13 -11.96 12.50
N GLY A 131 7.67 -12.04 11.28
CA GLY A 131 6.98 -12.62 10.12
C GLY A 131 6.00 -11.70 9.41
N GLU A 132 5.81 -10.47 9.88
CA GLU A 132 4.94 -9.48 9.27
C GLU A 132 5.71 -8.29 8.71
N TRP A 133 5.18 -7.70 7.64
CA TRP A 133 5.74 -6.48 7.08
C TRP A 133 5.15 -5.25 7.76
N ARG A 134 6.03 -4.36 8.25
CA ARG A 134 5.64 -3.11 8.90
C ARG A 134 6.37 -1.94 8.29
N CYS A 135 5.67 -0.82 8.19
CA CYS A 135 6.24 0.45 7.73
C CYS A 135 7.08 1.07 8.85
N TYR A 136 8.38 1.29 8.62
CA TYR A 136 9.27 1.89 9.61
C TYR A 136 9.73 3.29 9.26
N ASN A 137 9.53 3.73 8.02
CA ASN A 137 9.69 5.13 7.65
C ASN A 137 8.77 5.50 6.47
N ALA A 138 8.48 6.77 6.34
CA ALA A 138 7.76 7.30 5.20
C ALA A 138 8.11 8.77 4.98
N ALA A 139 8.15 9.16 3.71
CA ALA A 139 8.19 10.55 3.29
C ALA A 139 6.98 10.81 2.38
N TRP A 140 6.30 11.90 2.64
CA TRP A 140 5.15 12.31 1.83
C TRP A 140 5.26 13.77 1.45
N GLN A 141 4.88 14.05 0.21
CA GLN A 141 4.83 15.39 -0.36
C GLN A 141 3.46 15.63 -0.97
N GLN A 142 2.85 16.72 -0.60
CA GLN A 142 1.65 17.19 -1.26
C GLN A 142 2.00 17.72 -2.65
N LYS A 143 1.26 17.26 -3.68
CA LYS A 143 1.44 17.65 -5.08
C LYS A 143 0.41 18.70 -5.51
N LEU A 144 -0.80 18.61 -5.00
CA LEU A 144 -1.92 19.54 -5.22
C LEU A 144 -2.75 19.67 -3.96
#